data_c2cce22503ff91634ddb9f5335eeb393
#
_entry.id   c2cce22503ff91634ddb9f5335eeb393
#
_cell.length_a   1.000
_cell.length_b   1.000
_cell.length_c   1.000
_cell.angle_alpha   90.00
_cell.angle_beta   90.00
_cell.angle_gamma   90.00
#
_symmetry.space_group_name_H-M   'P 1'
#
loop_
_entity.id
_entity.type
_entity.pdbx_description
1 polymer ?
#
loop_
_entity_poly.entity_id
_entity_poly.type
_entity_poly.pdbx_seq_one_letter_code
_entity_poly.pdbx_strand_id
1 'polypeptide(L)'
;MRIFVGYASMNGHTKFLADEIALGAKSVTGTEVVQKAVKDTSPSELEAFDAIIWGSSGIFGNPNPEMAQFFIQLGQQWFMRKLEGKFGGVFGTTSTVHGGIENLLRALAAPMHHHGMIVVSPPSLPDEKHALYACPYGIAATIPVEASKDAPINKPREEELDLARHYGQYMANLLKSAK
;
A
#
# COMPACT_ATOMS: atom_id res chain seq x y z
N MET A 1 -7.94 -14.12 -9.73
CA MET A 1 -7.95 -12.71 -9.29
C MET A 1 -6.55 -12.17 -9.43
N ARG A 2 -6.42 -10.91 -9.85
CA ARG A 2 -5.10 -10.29 -10.06
C ARG A 2 -4.97 -9.05 -9.17
N ILE A 3 -3.94 -9.02 -8.35
CA ILE A 3 -3.67 -7.91 -7.42
C ILE A 3 -2.32 -7.29 -7.77
N PHE A 4 -2.31 -5.97 -7.90
CA PHE A 4 -1.08 -5.19 -8.03
C PHE A 4 -0.69 -4.62 -6.67
N VAL A 5 0.59 -4.76 -6.28
CA VAL A 5 1.17 -4.15 -5.09
C VAL A 5 2.31 -3.23 -5.53
N GLY A 6 2.02 -1.92 -5.59
CA GLY A 6 2.97 -0.90 -6.00
C GLY A 6 3.61 -0.20 -4.81
N TYR A 7 4.89 0.17 -4.90
CA TYR A 7 5.52 0.93 -3.82
C TYR A 7 6.53 1.95 -4.35
N ALA A 8 6.66 3.05 -3.59
CA ALA A 8 7.74 3.99 -3.71
C ALA A 8 8.49 4.07 -2.37
N SER A 9 9.79 3.86 -2.37
CA SER A 9 10.58 3.76 -1.14
C SER A 9 11.95 4.42 -1.31
N MET A 10 12.26 5.40 -0.45
CA MET A 10 13.59 6.05 -0.49
C MET A 10 14.70 5.13 0.02
N ASN A 11 14.45 4.42 1.13
CA ASN A 11 15.47 3.65 1.86
C ASN A 11 15.11 2.16 1.97
N GLY A 12 14.21 1.65 1.12
CA GLY A 12 13.81 0.24 1.15
C GLY A 12 12.73 -0.12 2.19
N HIS A 13 12.41 0.74 3.14
CA HIS A 13 11.52 0.43 4.26
C HIS A 13 10.09 0.09 3.81
N THR A 14 9.53 0.86 2.90
CA THR A 14 8.15 0.64 2.40
C THR A 14 8.01 -0.71 1.67
N LYS A 15 9.11 -1.21 1.11
CA LYS A 15 9.13 -2.51 0.45
C LYS A 15 8.81 -3.67 1.39
N PHE A 16 9.20 -3.61 2.67
CA PHE A 16 8.85 -4.67 3.63
C PHE A 16 7.34 -4.84 3.77
N LEU A 17 6.59 -3.74 3.85
CA LEU A 17 5.12 -3.81 3.88
C LEU A 17 4.55 -4.35 2.57
N ALA A 18 5.11 -3.93 1.42
CA ALA A 18 4.70 -4.44 0.12
C ALA A 18 4.93 -5.96 0.01
N ASP A 19 6.06 -6.46 0.51
CA ASP A 19 6.40 -7.89 0.51
C ASP A 19 5.37 -8.69 1.32
N GLU A 20 4.99 -8.21 2.51
CA GLU A 20 4.03 -8.88 3.37
C GLU A 20 2.59 -8.81 2.84
N ILE A 21 2.17 -7.67 2.29
CA ILE A 21 0.87 -7.57 1.61
C ILE A 21 0.81 -8.56 0.44
N ALA A 22 1.87 -8.63 -0.36
CA ALA A 22 1.93 -9.57 -1.49
C ALA A 22 1.91 -11.03 -1.02
N LEU A 23 2.63 -11.35 0.06
CA LEU A 23 2.65 -12.68 0.67
C LEU A 23 1.25 -13.09 1.16
N GLY A 24 0.59 -12.19 1.90
CA GLY A 24 -0.77 -12.41 2.39
C GLY A 24 -1.77 -12.62 1.25
N ALA A 25 -1.71 -11.80 0.21
CA ALA A 25 -2.60 -11.95 -0.94
C ALA A 25 -2.37 -13.27 -1.71
N LYS A 26 -1.12 -13.68 -1.88
CA LYS A 26 -0.75 -14.97 -2.52
C LYS A 26 -1.21 -16.19 -1.74
N SER A 27 -1.42 -16.08 -0.42
CA SER A 27 -1.92 -17.19 0.41
C SER A 27 -3.35 -17.62 0.06
N VAL A 28 -4.11 -16.76 -0.63
CA VAL A 28 -5.47 -17.06 -1.06
C VAL A 28 -5.45 -17.73 -2.44
N THR A 29 -5.89 -18.97 -2.50
CA THR A 29 -5.91 -19.77 -3.73
C THR A 29 -6.62 -19.06 -4.88
N GLY A 30 -6.00 -19.04 -6.05
CA GLY A 30 -6.52 -18.39 -7.27
C GLY A 30 -6.17 -16.90 -7.37
N THR A 31 -5.26 -16.42 -6.54
CA THR A 31 -4.76 -15.04 -6.57
C THR A 31 -3.38 -14.96 -7.23
N GLU A 32 -3.29 -14.21 -8.31
CA GLU A 32 -2.03 -13.78 -8.93
C GLU A 32 -1.65 -12.41 -8.36
N VAL A 33 -0.42 -12.24 -7.91
CA VAL A 33 0.08 -10.96 -7.37
C VAL A 33 1.30 -10.52 -8.13
N VAL A 34 1.24 -9.30 -8.64
CA VAL A 34 2.39 -8.59 -9.22
C VAL A 34 2.81 -7.48 -8.27
N GLN A 35 4.06 -7.53 -7.85
CA GLN A 35 4.65 -6.51 -6.97
C GLN A 35 5.77 -5.79 -7.72
N LYS A 36 5.71 -4.45 -7.78
CA LYS A 36 6.70 -3.62 -8.46
C LYS A 36 6.92 -2.28 -7.74
N ALA A 37 8.10 -1.70 -7.89
CA ALA A 37 8.27 -0.27 -7.64
C ALA A 37 7.46 0.53 -8.68
N VAL A 38 6.82 1.62 -8.26
CA VAL A 38 5.97 2.42 -9.18
C VAL A 38 6.76 3.05 -10.33
N LYS A 39 8.04 3.36 -10.12
CA LYS A 39 8.94 3.85 -11.17
C LYS A 39 9.16 2.86 -12.33
N ASP A 40 8.97 1.57 -12.06
CA ASP A 40 9.15 0.47 -13.03
C ASP A 40 7.79 -0.01 -13.58
N THR A 41 6.70 0.74 -13.33
CA THR A 41 5.33 0.38 -13.67
C THR A 41 4.76 1.35 -14.69
N SER A 42 4.28 0.84 -15.83
CA SER A 42 3.48 1.64 -16.74
C SER A 42 2.06 1.80 -16.20
N PRO A 43 1.46 3.01 -16.24
CA PRO A 43 0.07 3.24 -15.86
C PRO A 43 -0.93 2.27 -16.49
N SER A 44 -0.74 1.90 -17.77
CA SER A 44 -1.62 0.97 -18.49
C SER A 44 -1.58 -0.46 -17.95
N GLU A 45 -0.50 -0.87 -17.27
CA GLU A 45 -0.43 -2.18 -16.63
C GLU A 45 -1.52 -2.35 -15.57
N LEU A 46 -1.92 -1.25 -14.88
CA LEU A 46 -2.92 -1.30 -13.82
C LEU A 46 -4.32 -1.72 -14.32
N GLU A 47 -4.59 -1.54 -15.59
CA GLU A 47 -5.88 -1.89 -16.20
C GLU A 47 -6.19 -3.39 -16.11
N ALA A 48 -5.15 -4.23 -16.04
CA ALA A 48 -5.27 -5.69 -16.01
C ALA A 48 -5.55 -6.28 -14.61
N PHE A 49 -5.58 -5.47 -13.55
CA PHE A 49 -5.75 -5.94 -12.17
C PHE A 49 -7.16 -5.71 -11.65
N ASP A 50 -7.64 -6.62 -10.79
CA ASP A 50 -8.91 -6.51 -10.07
C ASP A 50 -8.76 -5.58 -8.84
N ALA A 51 -7.60 -5.58 -8.20
CA ALA A 51 -7.26 -4.68 -7.10
C ALA A 51 -5.86 -4.07 -7.26
N ILE A 52 -5.72 -2.86 -6.75
CA ILE A 52 -4.48 -2.09 -6.77
C ILE A 52 -4.20 -1.61 -5.34
N ILE A 53 -3.08 -2.04 -4.78
CA ILE A 53 -2.62 -1.59 -3.47
C ILE A 53 -1.31 -0.84 -3.69
N TRP A 54 -1.22 0.43 -3.30
CA TRP A 54 0.02 1.17 -3.42
C TRP A 54 0.43 1.84 -2.12
N GLY A 55 1.74 2.03 -1.97
CA GLY A 55 2.29 2.62 -0.76
C GLY A 55 3.54 3.44 -0.98
N SER A 56 3.81 4.32 -0.05
CA SER A 56 4.92 5.27 -0.13
C SER A 56 5.60 5.47 1.21
N SER A 57 6.89 5.81 1.16
CA SER A 57 7.52 6.48 2.29
C SER A 57 6.99 7.89 2.42
N GLY A 58 6.76 8.34 3.66
CA GLY A 58 6.28 9.68 3.96
C GLY A 58 7.42 10.70 3.95
N ILE A 59 7.22 11.79 3.21
CA ILE A 59 8.08 12.97 3.21
C ILE A 59 7.27 14.12 3.78
N PHE A 60 7.56 14.50 5.02
CA PHE A 60 6.78 15.50 5.74
C PHE A 60 5.27 15.26 5.69
N GLY A 61 4.87 13.97 5.84
CA GLY A 61 3.47 13.55 5.80
C GLY A 61 2.84 13.44 4.42
N ASN A 62 3.59 13.62 3.34
CA ASN A 62 3.12 13.48 1.95
C ASN A 62 3.76 12.27 1.26
N PRO A 63 3.18 11.76 0.16
CA PRO A 63 3.81 10.76 -0.68
C PRO A 63 5.18 11.22 -1.18
N ASN A 64 6.12 10.29 -1.33
CA ASN A 64 7.41 10.65 -1.89
C ASN A 64 7.29 11.07 -3.38
N PRO A 65 8.29 11.77 -3.94
CA PRO A 65 8.21 12.31 -5.29
C PRO A 65 7.97 11.25 -6.39
N GLU A 66 8.49 10.03 -6.25
CA GLU A 66 8.25 8.96 -7.23
C GLU A 66 6.76 8.56 -7.27
N MET A 67 6.11 8.47 -6.11
CA MET A 67 4.69 8.17 -6.04
C MET A 67 3.84 9.33 -6.57
N ALA A 68 4.19 10.56 -6.23
CA ALA A 68 3.50 11.75 -6.74
C ALA A 68 3.60 11.85 -8.27
N GLN A 69 4.78 11.58 -8.82
CA GLN A 69 4.99 11.54 -10.27
C GLN A 69 4.17 10.42 -10.93
N PHE A 70 4.09 9.25 -10.30
CA PHE A 70 3.28 8.14 -10.79
C PHE A 70 1.79 8.52 -10.87
N PHE A 71 1.27 9.24 -9.87
CA PHE A 71 -0.13 9.71 -9.90
C PHE A 71 -0.41 10.67 -11.06
N ILE A 72 0.54 11.55 -11.40
CA ILE A 72 0.41 12.45 -12.56
C ILE A 72 0.30 11.63 -13.86
N GLN A 73 1.05 10.54 -13.97
CA GLN A 73 1.04 9.67 -15.15
C GLN A 73 -0.28 8.90 -15.33
N LEU A 74 -1.11 8.76 -14.28
CA LEU A 74 -2.41 8.10 -14.34
C LEU A 74 -3.52 8.92 -15.03
N GLY A 75 -3.21 10.13 -15.51
CA GLY A 75 -4.22 11.03 -16.10
C GLY A 75 -5.01 10.42 -17.26
N GLN A 76 -4.38 9.62 -18.13
CA GLN A 76 -5.07 8.93 -19.21
C GLN A 76 -6.04 7.86 -18.68
N GLN A 77 -5.61 7.05 -17.70
CA GLN A 77 -6.45 6.02 -17.06
C GLN A 77 -7.66 6.64 -16.36
N TRP A 78 -7.48 7.82 -15.77
CA TRP A 78 -8.58 8.59 -15.19
C TRP A 78 -9.58 9.05 -16.25
N PHE A 79 -9.12 9.70 -17.30
CA PHE A 79 -9.97 10.19 -18.38
C PHE A 79 -10.76 9.08 -19.07
N MET A 80 -10.12 7.92 -19.27
CA MET A 80 -10.70 6.73 -19.89
C MET A 80 -11.47 5.83 -18.93
N ARG A 81 -11.60 6.20 -17.63
CA ARG A 81 -12.29 5.46 -16.56
C ARG A 81 -11.80 4.01 -16.39
N LYS A 82 -10.50 3.76 -16.62
CA LYS A 82 -9.93 2.40 -16.68
C LYS A 82 -9.81 1.70 -15.33
N LEU A 83 -9.80 2.48 -14.24
CA LEU A 83 -9.67 1.97 -12.87
C LEU A 83 -10.98 2.01 -12.08
N GLU A 84 -12.07 2.47 -12.70
CA GLU A 84 -13.37 2.58 -12.05
C GLU A 84 -13.88 1.22 -11.56
N GLY A 85 -14.39 1.17 -10.33
CA GLY A 85 -14.94 -0.02 -9.70
C GLY A 85 -13.90 -1.05 -9.25
N LYS A 86 -12.59 -0.86 -9.53
CA LYS A 86 -11.54 -1.72 -9.00
C LYS A 86 -11.35 -1.48 -7.49
N PHE A 87 -10.95 -2.51 -6.76
CA PHE A 87 -10.61 -2.35 -5.36
C PHE A 87 -9.26 -1.62 -5.20
N GLY A 88 -9.19 -0.73 -4.22
CA GLY A 88 -8.00 0.04 -3.90
C GLY A 88 -7.59 -0.11 -2.44
N GLY A 89 -6.29 -0.07 -2.18
CA GLY A 89 -5.75 -0.09 -0.83
C GLY A 89 -4.46 0.70 -0.71
N VAL A 90 -4.16 1.17 0.50
CA VAL A 90 -2.98 2.01 0.72
C VAL A 90 -2.15 1.55 1.90
N PHE A 91 -0.83 1.81 1.81
CA PHE A 91 0.10 1.58 2.92
C PHE A 91 1.22 2.63 2.92
N GLY A 92 1.82 2.84 4.08
CA GLY A 92 2.86 3.86 4.18
C GLY A 92 3.83 3.63 5.34
N THR A 93 4.99 4.27 5.25
CA THR A 93 6.00 4.27 6.29
C THR A 93 6.42 5.68 6.65
N THR A 94 6.65 5.95 7.93
CA THR A 94 7.21 7.21 8.44
C THR A 94 8.37 6.93 9.39
N SER A 95 9.20 7.94 9.63
CA SER A 95 10.35 7.80 10.54
C SER A 95 9.99 8.04 12.01
N THR A 96 8.82 8.61 12.29
CA THR A 96 8.34 8.90 13.64
C THR A 96 6.86 8.54 13.77
N VAL A 97 6.42 8.20 14.98
CA VAL A 97 5.01 7.82 15.25
C VAL A 97 4.02 8.91 14.82
N HIS A 98 4.38 10.18 15.06
CA HIS A 98 3.55 11.34 14.67
C HIS A 98 4.06 12.00 13.38
N GLY A 99 4.74 11.25 12.50
CA GLY A 99 5.32 11.72 11.24
C GLY A 99 4.34 12.03 10.11
N GLY A 100 3.04 12.17 10.41
CA GLY A 100 2.01 12.47 9.42
C GLY A 100 1.53 11.24 8.65
N ILE A 101 1.62 10.04 9.26
CA ILE A 101 1.23 8.77 8.60
C ILE A 101 -0.21 8.78 8.13
N GLU A 102 -1.15 9.31 8.92
CA GLU A 102 -2.56 9.38 8.53
C GLU A 102 -2.78 10.31 7.34
N ASN A 103 -2.07 11.47 7.31
CA ASN A 103 -2.12 12.37 6.16
C ASN A 103 -1.56 11.69 4.90
N LEU A 104 -0.43 11.01 5.03
CA LEU A 104 0.15 10.21 3.95
C LEU A 104 -0.84 9.20 3.39
N LEU A 105 -1.48 8.39 4.23
CA LEU A 105 -2.42 7.36 3.79
C LEU A 105 -3.64 7.96 3.09
N ARG A 106 -4.19 9.07 3.60
CA ARG A 106 -5.28 9.81 2.94
C ARG A 106 -4.85 10.40 1.60
N ALA A 107 -3.64 10.96 1.53
CA ALA A 107 -3.09 11.48 0.27
C ALA A 107 -2.87 10.37 -0.77
N LEU A 108 -2.49 9.16 -0.32
CA LEU A 108 -2.40 7.97 -1.19
C LEU A 108 -3.78 7.47 -1.66
N ALA A 109 -4.82 7.57 -0.82
CA ALA A 109 -6.18 7.16 -1.19
C ALA A 109 -6.88 8.18 -2.12
N ALA A 110 -6.52 9.46 -2.05
CA ALA A 110 -7.18 10.51 -2.82
C ALA A 110 -7.22 10.23 -4.34
N PRO A 111 -6.13 9.83 -5.03
CA PRO A 111 -6.20 9.46 -6.44
C PRO A 111 -7.14 8.28 -6.72
N MET A 112 -7.24 7.30 -5.81
CA MET A 112 -8.17 6.18 -5.96
C MET A 112 -9.63 6.66 -6.01
N HIS A 113 -9.99 7.61 -5.12
CA HIS A 113 -11.33 8.22 -5.14
C HIS A 113 -11.61 8.96 -6.45
N HIS A 114 -10.63 9.71 -6.98
CA HIS A 114 -10.75 10.37 -8.28
C HIS A 114 -10.96 9.38 -9.43
N HIS A 115 -10.36 8.22 -9.35
CA HIS A 115 -10.53 7.14 -10.34
C HIS A 115 -11.84 6.33 -10.16
N GLY A 116 -12.67 6.63 -9.16
CA GLY A 116 -13.89 5.87 -8.87
C GLY A 116 -13.63 4.45 -8.36
N MET A 117 -12.48 4.22 -7.73
CA MET A 117 -12.13 2.95 -7.11
C MET A 117 -12.86 2.75 -5.77
N ILE A 118 -13.04 1.50 -5.37
CA ILE A 118 -13.59 1.11 -4.07
C ILE A 118 -12.43 0.99 -3.08
N VAL A 119 -12.22 2.03 -2.28
CA VAL A 119 -11.12 2.03 -1.30
C VAL A 119 -11.48 1.17 -0.10
N VAL A 120 -10.63 0.19 0.17
CA VAL A 120 -10.81 -0.82 1.22
C VAL A 120 -9.90 -0.50 2.40
N SER A 121 -10.50 -0.24 3.55
CA SER A 121 -9.77 -0.09 4.81
C SER A 121 -9.30 -1.44 5.35
N PRO A 122 -8.21 -1.49 6.15
CA PRO A 122 -7.84 -2.69 6.89
C PRO A 122 -8.99 -3.13 7.82
N PRO A 123 -9.21 -4.45 7.97
CA PRO A 123 -10.21 -4.94 8.91
C PRO A 123 -9.78 -4.66 10.35
N SER A 124 -10.73 -4.44 11.23
CA SER A 124 -10.47 -4.38 12.67
C SER A 124 -10.07 -5.77 13.17
N LEU A 125 -8.91 -5.85 13.84
CA LEU A 125 -8.47 -7.07 14.51
C LEU A 125 -8.74 -6.93 16.01
N PRO A 126 -9.45 -7.88 16.64
CA PRO A 126 -9.81 -7.81 18.06
C PRO A 126 -8.65 -8.17 19.01
N ASP A 127 -7.42 -8.10 18.54
CA ASP A 127 -6.21 -8.50 19.24
C ASP A 127 -5.51 -7.26 19.79
N GLU A 128 -5.31 -7.21 21.12
CA GLU A 128 -4.63 -6.11 21.81
C GLU A 128 -3.21 -5.86 21.26
N LYS A 129 -2.50 -6.92 20.84
CA LYS A 129 -1.17 -6.81 20.26
C LYS A 129 -1.16 -5.94 19.00
N HIS A 130 -2.16 -6.09 18.14
CA HIS A 130 -2.28 -5.33 16.90
C HIS A 130 -2.95 -3.96 17.09
N ALA A 131 -3.76 -3.79 18.12
CA ALA A 131 -4.51 -2.54 18.35
C ALA A 131 -3.61 -1.30 18.47
N LEU A 132 -2.40 -1.45 18.99
CA LEU A 132 -1.42 -0.35 19.11
C LEU A 132 -0.85 0.11 17.77
N TYR A 133 -0.89 -0.74 16.74
CA TYR A 133 -0.27 -0.49 15.44
C TYR A 133 -1.29 -0.39 14.30
N ALA A 134 -2.56 -0.70 14.57
CA ALA A 134 -3.61 -0.61 13.57
C ALA A 134 -3.91 0.84 13.17
N CYS A 135 -4.14 1.05 11.88
CA CYS A 135 -4.57 2.34 11.35
C CYS A 135 -5.77 2.15 10.43
N PRO A 136 -6.91 2.83 10.67
CA PRO A 136 -8.12 2.64 9.87
C PRO A 136 -8.00 3.17 8.43
N TYR A 137 -7.00 4.00 8.15
CA TYR A 137 -6.82 4.61 6.83
C TYR A 137 -5.95 3.79 5.88
N GLY A 138 -5.32 2.71 6.36
CA GLY A 138 -4.41 1.87 5.58
C GLY A 138 -3.38 1.17 6.47
N ILE A 139 -2.45 0.45 5.87
CA ILE A 139 -1.35 -0.18 6.62
C ILE A 139 -0.25 0.86 6.87
N ALA A 140 0.16 0.96 8.12
CA ALA A 140 1.15 1.93 8.59
C ALA A 140 2.32 1.22 9.28
N ALA A 141 3.54 1.75 9.10
CA ALA A 141 4.67 1.37 9.94
C ALA A 141 5.55 2.59 10.27
N THR A 142 6.09 2.58 11.49
CA THR A 142 7.04 3.60 11.95
C THR A 142 8.42 3.00 12.08
N ILE A 143 9.33 3.46 11.22
CA ILE A 143 10.70 2.93 11.15
C ILE A 143 11.67 4.09 11.33
N PRO A 144 12.27 4.24 12.53
CA PRO A 144 13.26 5.29 12.77
C PRO A 144 14.42 5.19 11.76
N VAL A 145 14.81 6.32 11.20
CA VAL A 145 15.99 6.41 10.33
C VAL A 145 17.23 6.41 11.20
N GLU A 146 18.18 5.54 10.93
CA GLU A 146 19.46 5.56 11.61
C GLU A 146 20.36 6.67 11.05
N ALA A 147 21.16 7.28 11.93
CA ALA A 147 22.05 8.38 11.57
C ALA A 147 23.25 7.95 10.73
N SER A 148 23.55 6.66 10.62
CA SER A 148 24.70 6.13 9.88
C SER A 148 24.27 5.51 8.53
N LYS A 149 24.99 5.86 7.47
CA LYS A 149 24.78 5.27 6.12
C LYS A 149 25.16 3.78 6.05
N ASP A 150 25.98 3.31 6.98
CA ASP A 150 26.46 1.92 7.05
C ASP A 150 25.64 1.06 8.00
N ALA A 151 24.60 1.64 8.63
CA ALA A 151 23.70 0.89 9.48
C ALA A 151 22.81 -0.06 8.66
N PRO A 152 22.49 -1.26 9.17
CA PRO A 152 21.54 -2.14 8.52
C PRO A 152 20.17 -1.45 8.41
N ILE A 153 19.44 -1.72 7.32
CA ILE A 153 18.09 -1.17 7.11
C ILE A 153 17.19 -1.65 8.25
N ASN A 154 16.68 -0.72 9.06
CA ASN A 154 15.70 -1.03 10.09
C ASN A 154 14.45 -1.63 9.46
N LYS A 155 13.88 -2.64 10.11
CA LYS A 155 12.64 -3.29 9.69
C LYS A 155 11.44 -2.74 10.48
N PRO A 156 10.23 -2.83 9.90
CA PRO A 156 9.00 -2.69 10.66
C PRO A 156 8.95 -3.71 11.81
N ARG A 157 8.14 -3.45 12.82
CA ARG A 157 7.85 -4.42 13.89
C ARG A 157 7.08 -5.61 13.33
N GLU A 158 7.20 -6.75 14.02
CA GLU A 158 6.48 -7.95 13.60
C GLU A 158 4.97 -7.73 13.54
N GLU A 159 4.40 -6.94 14.46
CA GLU A 159 2.99 -6.58 14.49
C GLU A 159 2.58 -5.77 13.24
N GLU A 160 3.41 -4.83 12.80
CA GLU A 160 3.18 -4.03 11.59
C GLU A 160 3.27 -4.90 10.33
N LEU A 161 4.19 -5.88 10.31
CA LEU A 161 4.33 -6.86 9.21
C LEU A 161 3.14 -7.83 9.17
N ASP A 162 2.70 -8.32 10.33
CA ASP A 162 1.53 -9.20 10.43
C ASP A 162 0.25 -8.48 9.96
N LEU A 163 0.05 -7.21 10.35
CA LEU A 163 -1.05 -6.39 9.85
C LEU A 163 -1.01 -6.24 8.32
N ALA A 164 0.16 -6.02 7.75
CA ALA A 164 0.35 -5.92 6.31
C ALA A 164 0.00 -7.24 5.60
N ARG A 165 0.46 -8.38 6.12
CA ARG A 165 0.16 -9.71 5.60
C ARG A 165 -1.33 -10.01 5.69
N HIS A 166 -1.94 -9.74 6.83
CA HIS A 166 -3.38 -9.94 7.04
C HIS A 166 -4.21 -9.08 6.07
N TYR A 167 -3.81 -7.84 5.85
CA TYR A 167 -4.49 -6.95 4.90
C TYR A 167 -4.43 -7.48 3.46
N GLY A 168 -3.28 -8.00 3.03
CA GLY A 168 -3.17 -8.64 1.71
C GLY A 168 -4.11 -9.84 1.56
N GLN A 169 -4.18 -10.70 2.58
CA GLN A 169 -5.10 -11.83 2.62
C GLN A 169 -6.57 -11.38 2.62
N TYR A 170 -6.90 -10.35 3.40
CA TYR A 170 -8.25 -9.77 3.46
C TYR A 170 -8.69 -9.23 2.10
N MET A 171 -7.84 -8.45 1.42
CA MET A 171 -8.12 -7.91 0.08
C MET A 171 -8.40 -9.04 -0.93
N ALA A 172 -7.60 -10.10 -0.92
CA ALA A 172 -7.80 -11.23 -1.82
C ALA A 172 -9.11 -11.98 -1.52
N ASN A 173 -9.48 -12.13 -0.25
CA ASN A 173 -10.75 -12.75 0.15
C ASN A 173 -11.96 -11.89 -0.25
N LEU A 174 -11.88 -10.56 -0.12
CA LEU A 174 -12.93 -9.65 -0.60
C LEU A 174 -13.15 -9.80 -2.11
N LEU A 175 -12.06 -9.82 -2.88
CA LEU A 175 -12.16 -10.04 -4.34
C LEU A 175 -12.79 -11.38 -4.68
N LYS A 176 -12.52 -12.41 -3.90
CA LYS A 176 -13.10 -13.74 -4.10
C LYS A 176 -14.61 -13.78 -3.82
N SER A 177 -15.07 -13.03 -2.83
CA SER A 177 -16.50 -12.94 -2.48
C SER A 177 -17.29 -11.99 -3.38
N ALA A 178 -16.62 -11.10 -4.10
CA ALA A 178 -17.26 -10.15 -5.02
C ALA A 178 -17.47 -10.71 -6.44
N LYS A 179 -16.94 -11.91 -6.75
CA LYS A 179 -17.14 -12.65 -7.99
C LYS A 179 -18.22 -13.71 -7.86
#